data_6a5fa5c334ff521ba880c2098b809d9f
#
_entry.id   6a5fa5c334ff521ba880c2098b809d9f
#
_cell.length_a   1.000
_cell.length_b   1.000
_cell.length_c   1.000
_cell.angle_alpha   90.00
_cell.angle_beta   90.00
_cell.angle_gamma   90.00
#
_symmetry.space_group_name_H-M   'P 1'
#
loop_
_entity.id
_entity.type
_entity.pdbx_description
1 polymer ?
#
loop_
_entity_poly.entity_id
_entity_poly.type
_entity_poly.pdbx_seq_one_letter_code
_entity_poly.pdbx_strand_id
1 'polypeptide(L)'
;MFDAKQVKNQLIEWIVHYFNDASSPETKAVVGISGGKDSSIVAALCKEALGRERVLGVLMPQGIQQDIDMSYALCRVLDIPYVEVNIGESVRALYGATEKTGLKLNDVATFNTPARIRMAVLYAISGIVGGRVANTSNLSEDWVGYATKFGDSAGDFSPLSNLTVTEALAIGRELGLASEFVDKVPVDGLCGKTDEENLGFSYAVLDRYIREGVCEDGTLREKIDRLHRNNLHKLQPMPAYEMGKL
;
A
#
# COMPACT_ATOMS: atom_id res chain seq x y z
N MET A 1 -8.33 18.82 -15.78
CA MET A 1 -8.62 18.94 -14.34
C MET A 1 -9.00 17.56 -13.85
N PHE A 2 -8.47 17.07 -12.73
CA PHE A 2 -8.80 15.76 -12.16
C PHE A 2 -10.27 15.71 -11.70
N ASP A 3 -11.03 14.75 -12.21
CA ASP A 3 -12.43 14.50 -11.84
C ASP A 3 -12.50 13.23 -10.97
N ALA A 4 -12.54 13.42 -9.65
CA ALA A 4 -12.53 12.32 -8.69
C ALA A 4 -13.71 11.37 -8.85
N LYS A 5 -14.91 11.88 -9.18
CA LYS A 5 -16.11 11.07 -9.38
C LYS A 5 -15.99 10.19 -10.62
N GLN A 6 -15.51 10.75 -11.72
CA GLN A 6 -15.28 10.01 -12.95
C GLN A 6 -14.22 8.93 -12.74
N VAL A 7 -13.07 9.29 -12.15
CA VAL A 7 -11.96 8.35 -11.91
C VAL A 7 -12.37 7.25 -10.92
N LYS A 8 -13.11 7.58 -9.86
CA LYS A 8 -13.68 6.57 -8.96
C LYS A 8 -14.50 5.52 -9.72
N ASN A 9 -15.40 5.97 -10.60
CA ASN A 9 -16.23 5.04 -11.38
C ASN A 9 -15.38 4.18 -12.32
N GLN A 10 -14.39 4.75 -12.98
CA GLN A 10 -13.45 4.02 -13.83
C GLN A 10 -12.65 2.98 -13.04
N LEU A 11 -12.22 3.29 -11.81
CA LEU A 11 -11.53 2.34 -10.93
C LEU A 11 -12.43 1.17 -10.54
N ILE A 12 -13.68 1.45 -10.19
CA ILE A 12 -14.66 0.40 -9.87
C ILE A 12 -14.87 -0.52 -11.08
N GLU A 13 -15.09 0.03 -12.27
CA GLU A 13 -15.23 -0.73 -13.50
C GLU A 13 -13.97 -1.56 -13.81
N TRP A 14 -12.79 -0.97 -13.63
CA TRP A 14 -11.51 -1.65 -13.84
C TRP A 14 -11.33 -2.84 -12.88
N ILE A 15 -11.68 -2.67 -11.59
CA ILE A 15 -11.65 -3.78 -10.61
C ILE A 15 -12.64 -4.88 -11.02
N VAL A 16 -13.87 -4.52 -11.43
CA VAL A 16 -14.86 -5.49 -11.90
C VAL A 16 -14.31 -6.28 -13.09
N HIS A 17 -13.71 -5.62 -14.09
CA HIS A 17 -13.11 -6.31 -15.24
C HIS A 17 -11.97 -7.23 -14.83
N TYR A 18 -11.04 -6.75 -13.99
CA TYR A 18 -9.94 -7.57 -13.50
C TYR A 18 -10.42 -8.87 -12.83
N PHE A 19 -11.48 -8.79 -12.03
CA PHE A 19 -12.05 -9.95 -11.34
C PHE A 19 -12.97 -10.80 -12.20
N ASN A 20 -13.54 -10.28 -13.28
CA ASN A 20 -14.29 -11.07 -14.26
C ASN A 20 -13.34 -11.97 -15.09
N ASP A 21 -12.12 -11.49 -15.35
CA ASP A 21 -11.08 -12.28 -16.03
C ASP A 21 -10.37 -13.26 -15.07
N ALA A 22 -10.69 -13.19 -13.77
CA ALA A 22 -10.18 -14.15 -12.79
C ALA A 22 -10.80 -15.56 -13.02
N SER A 23 -10.09 -16.57 -12.55
CA SER A 23 -10.44 -17.98 -12.77
C SER A 23 -11.77 -18.42 -12.14
N SER A 24 -12.37 -17.63 -11.26
CA SER A 24 -13.64 -17.93 -10.59
C SER A 24 -14.41 -16.64 -10.26
N PRO A 25 -15.74 -16.62 -10.46
CA PRO A 25 -16.59 -15.50 -10.05
C PRO A 25 -16.62 -15.28 -8.54
N GLU A 26 -16.16 -16.26 -7.74
CA GLU A 26 -16.07 -16.17 -6.28
C GLU A 26 -14.71 -15.65 -5.79
N THR A 27 -13.76 -15.40 -6.70
CA THR A 27 -12.43 -14.87 -6.33
C THR A 27 -12.56 -13.61 -5.48
N LYS A 28 -11.89 -13.59 -4.34
CA LYS A 28 -11.95 -12.51 -3.35
C LYS A 28 -10.81 -11.51 -3.54
N ALA A 29 -11.08 -10.24 -3.25
CA ALA A 29 -10.03 -9.24 -3.01
C ALA A 29 -9.55 -9.39 -1.55
N VAL A 30 -8.27 -9.65 -1.36
CA VAL A 30 -7.61 -9.73 -0.04
C VAL A 30 -6.87 -8.42 0.20
N VAL A 31 -7.28 -7.66 1.19
CA VAL A 31 -6.77 -6.30 1.43
C VAL A 31 -6.13 -6.22 2.82
N GLY A 32 -4.86 -5.85 2.88
CA GLY A 32 -4.19 -5.54 4.14
C GLY A 32 -4.77 -4.24 4.73
N ILE A 33 -5.35 -4.30 5.92
CA ILE A 33 -5.98 -3.15 6.58
C ILE A 33 -5.04 -2.60 7.65
N SER A 34 -4.40 -1.49 7.35
CA SER A 34 -3.48 -0.81 8.26
C SER A 34 -4.16 0.26 9.13
N GLY A 35 -5.39 0.66 8.80
CA GLY A 35 -6.05 1.81 9.39
C GLY A 35 -5.58 3.16 8.80
N GLY A 36 -4.71 3.13 7.79
CA GLY A 36 -4.29 4.29 7.03
C GLY A 36 -5.19 4.58 5.82
N LYS A 37 -5.02 5.77 5.23
CA LYS A 37 -5.83 6.30 4.13
C LYS A 37 -5.92 5.36 2.91
N ASP A 38 -4.77 4.86 2.45
CA ASP A 38 -4.69 4.11 1.20
C ASP A 38 -5.37 2.74 1.32
N SER A 39 -5.11 2.01 2.40
CA SER A 39 -5.79 0.73 2.67
C SER A 39 -7.30 0.91 2.82
N SER A 40 -7.74 2.03 3.39
CA SER A 40 -9.16 2.35 3.55
C SER A 40 -9.83 2.59 2.19
N ILE A 41 -9.18 3.36 1.32
CA ILE A 41 -9.67 3.68 -0.02
C ILE A 41 -9.72 2.41 -0.89
N VAL A 42 -8.67 1.59 -0.88
CA VAL A 42 -8.63 0.34 -1.65
C VAL A 42 -9.70 -0.64 -1.18
N ALA A 43 -9.88 -0.80 0.14
CA ALA A 43 -10.94 -1.67 0.68
C ALA A 43 -12.34 -1.19 0.28
N ALA A 44 -12.60 0.12 0.32
CA ALA A 44 -13.86 0.71 -0.11
C ALA A 44 -14.09 0.53 -1.62
N LEU A 45 -13.08 0.77 -2.47
CA LEU A 45 -13.15 0.53 -3.91
C LEU A 45 -13.48 -0.94 -4.22
N CYS A 46 -12.78 -1.87 -3.56
CA CYS A 46 -13.03 -3.29 -3.74
C CYS A 46 -14.45 -3.68 -3.30
N LYS A 47 -14.94 -3.13 -2.18
CA LYS A 47 -16.31 -3.37 -1.71
C LYS A 47 -17.35 -2.82 -2.68
N GLU A 48 -17.18 -1.62 -3.22
CA GLU A 48 -18.08 -1.04 -4.23
C GLU A 48 -18.10 -1.88 -5.52
N ALA A 49 -16.92 -2.37 -5.95
CA ALA A 49 -16.78 -3.14 -7.18
C ALA A 49 -17.32 -4.57 -7.09
N LEU A 50 -17.08 -5.25 -5.97
CA LEU A 50 -17.25 -6.71 -5.85
C LEU A 50 -18.36 -7.11 -4.87
N GLY A 51 -18.83 -6.18 -4.06
CA GLY A 51 -19.71 -6.47 -2.93
C GLY A 51 -18.94 -7.01 -1.72
N ARG A 52 -19.53 -6.86 -0.52
CA ARG A 52 -18.89 -7.19 0.77
C ARG A 52 -18.37 -8.63 0.88
N GLU A 53 -19.10 -9.59 0.31
CA GLU A 53 -18.77 -11.02 0.44
C GLU A 53 -17.51 -11.43 -0.33
N ARG A 54 -17.10 -10.61 -1.29
CA ARG A 54 -15.90 -10.84 -2.11
C ARG A 54 -14.71 -9.97 -1.68
N VAL A 55 -14.77 -9.33 -0.51
CA VAL A 55 -13.63 -8.60 0.08
C VAL A 55 -13.30 -9.21 1.43
N LEU A 56 -12.03 -9.47 1.67
CA LEU A 56 -11.51 -9.93 2.96
C LEU A 56 -10.45 -8.97 3.46
N GLY A 57 -10.73 -8.30 4.57
CA GLY A 57 -9.76 -7.50 5.30
C GLY A 57 -8.78 -8.38 6.09
N VAL A 58 -7.50 -8.04 6.07
CA VAL A 58 -6.47 -8.73 6.87
C VAL A 58 -5.75 -7.71 7.74
N LEU A 59 -5.94 -7.81 9.04
CA LEU A 59 -5.28 -6.98 10.04
C LEU A 59 -4.00 -7.69 10.50
N MET A 60 -2.86 -7.01 10.46
CA MET A 60 -1.56 -7.63 10.71
C MET A 60 -0.74 -6.81 11.72
N PRO A 61 -1.20 -6.72 12.99
CA PRO A 61 -0.44 -6.02 14.02
C PRO A 61 0.90 -6.71 14.30
N GLN A 62 1.91 -5.92 14.66
CA GLN A 62 3.19 -6.42 15.16
C GLN A 62 3.24 -6.26 16.69
N GLY A 63 2.79 -7.28 17.41
CA GLY A 63 2.61 -7.17 18.86
C GLY A 63 1.37 -6.34 19.21
N ILE A 64 1.53 -5.39 20.15
CA ILE A 64 0.48 -4.44 20.54
C ILE A 64 0.57 -3.24 19.60
N GLN A 65 -0.49 -2.98 18.84
CA GLN A 65 -0.60 -1.82 17.97
C GLN A 65 -1.65 -0.86 18.55
N GLN A 66 -1.24 0.35 18.90
CA GLN A 66 -2.09 1.32 19.63
C GLN A 66 -3.29 1.81 18.80
N ASP A 67 -3.16 1.86 17.49
CA ASP A 67 -4.19 2.41 16.56
C ASP A 67 -4.95 1.33 15.79
N ILE A 68 -4.87 0.06 16.22
CA ILE A 68 -5.56 -1.06 15.55
C ILE A 68 -7.08 -0.87 15.53
N ASP A 69 -7.63 -0.12 16.48
CA ASP A 69 -9.05 0.19 16.54
C ASP A 69 -9.57 0.87 15.27
N MET A 70 -8.73 1.64 14.58
CA MET A 70 -9.07 2.25 13.28
C MET A 70 -9.24 1.19 12.19
N SER A 71 -8.43 0.14 12.19
CA SER A 71 -8.57 -0.98 11.26
C SER A 71 -9.87 -1.75 11.49
N TYR A 72 -10.22 -2.01 12.75
CA TYR A 72 -11.51 -2.63 13.10
C TYR A 72 -12.69 -1.72 12.75
N ALA A 73 -12.58 -0.42 13.03
CA ALA A 73 -13.63 0.55 12.72
C ALA A 73 -13.89 0.60 11.22
N LEU A 74 -12.86 0.62 10.38
CA LEU A 74 -12.99 0.57 8.94
C LEU A 74 -13.74 -0.68 8.47
N CYS A 75 -13.35 -1.86 8.95
CA CYS A 75 -14.01 -3.12 8.56
C CYS A 75 -15.49 -3.12 8.97
N ARG A 76 -15.83 -2.56 10.13
CA ARG A 76 -17.24 -2.40 10.56
C ARG A 76 -18.02 -1.42 9.70
N VAL A 77 -17.43 -0.26 9.39
CA VAL A 77 -18.08 0.78 8.55
C VAL A 77 -18.30 0.26 7.13
N LEU A 78 -17.33 -0.45 6.58
CA LEU A 78 -17.46 -1.07 5.26
C LEU A 78 -18.32 -2.36 5.29
N ASP A 79 -18.63 -2.89 6.47
CA ASP A 79 -19.34 -4.16 6.67
C ASP A 79 -18.68 -5.32 5.89
N ILE A 80 -17.35 -5.39 5.90
CA ILE A 80 -16.56 -6.45 5.25
C ILE A 80 -16.06 -7.47 6.28
N PRO A 81 -16.01 -8.76 5.93
CA PRO A 81 -15.37 -9.77 6.76
C PRO A 81 -13.87 -9.49 6.90
N TYR A 82 -13.32 -9.83 8.05
CA TYR A 82 -11.89 -9.67 8.29
C TYR A 82 -11.31 -10.78 9.16
N VAL A 83 -10.01 -10.94 9.08
CA VAL A 83 -9.20 -11.80 9.96
C VAL A 83 -8.03 -11.00 10.52
N GLU A 84 -7.56 -11.42 11.69
CA GLU A 84 -6.36 -10.84 12.31
C GLU A 84 -5.25 -11.87 12.40
N VAL A 85 -4.04 -11.47 12.01
CA VAL A 85 -2.81 -12.26 12.13
C VAL A 85 -1.72 -11.40 12.75
N ASN A 86 -1.41 -11.60 14.03
CA ASN A 86 -0.31 -10.90 14.68
C ASN A 86 1.04 -11.43 14.17
N ILE A 87 1.81 -10.56 13.51
CA ILE A 87 3.09 -10.93 12.90
C ILE A 87 4.28 -10.87 13.87
N GLY A 88 4.07 -10.43 15.10
CA GLY A 88 5.15 -10.16 16.07
C GLY A 88 6.04 -11.36 16.36
N GLU A 89 5.47 -12.55 16.46
CA GLU A 89 6.26 -13.78 16.68
C GLU A 89 7.09 -14.15 15.45
N SER A 90 6.50 -14.07 14.26
CA SER A 90 7.20 -14.36 13.00
C SER A 90 8.38 -13.43 12.78
N VAL A 91 8.21 -12.13 13.06
CA VAL A 91 9.29 -11.13 12.97
C VAL A 91 10.40 -11.45 13.96
N ARG A 92 10.07 -11.71 15.23
CA ARG A 92 11.06 -12.09 16.26
C ARG A 92 11.81 -13.37 15.90
N ALA A 93 11.09 -14.40 15.42
CA ALA A 93 11.68 -15.67 15.03
C ALA A 93 12.70 -15.49 13.88
N LEU A 94 12.35 -14.67 12.86
CA LEU A 94 13.25 -14.38 11.75
C LEU A 94 14.49 -13.61 12.21
N TYR A 95 14.32 -12.58 13.05
CA TYR A 95 15.45 -11.82 13.61
C TYR A 95 16.38 -12.75 14.40
N GLY A 96 15.86 -13.52 15.34
CA GLY A 96 16.67 -14.44 16.13
C GLY A 96 17.37 -15.53 15.30
N ALA A 97 16.76 -16.00 14.21
CA ALA A 97 17.42 -16.93 13.30
C ALA A 97 18.56 -16.25 12.52
N THR A 98 18.36 -15.01 12.09
CA THR A 98 19.40 -14.24 11.38
C THR A 98 20.59 -13.94 12.29
N GLU A 99 20.35 -13.51 13.53
CA GLU A 99 21.42 -13.17 14.48
C GLU A 99 22.29 -14.39 14.83
N LYS A 100 21.72 -15.60 14.85
CA LYS A 100 22.49 -16.84 15.05
C LYS A 100 23.54 -17.10 13.96
N THR A 101 23.43 -16.45 12.81
CA THR A 101 24.47 -16.52 11.75
C THR A 101 25.69 -15.64 12.02
N GLY A 102 25.64 -14.81 13.06
CA GLY A 102 26.65 -13.80 13.38
C GLY A 102 26.46 -12.47 12.65
N LEU A 103 25.43 -12.35 11.79
CA LEU A 103 25.06 -11.08 11.14
C LEU A 103 24.30 -10.19 12.11
N LYS A 104 24.58 -8.89 12.05
CA LYS A 104 23.85 -7.90 12.84
C LYS A 104 22.72 -7.27 12.01
N LEU A 105 21.56 -7.16 12.62
CA LEU A 105 20.45 -6.41 12.05
C LEU A 105 20.84 -4.94 11.95
N ASN A 106 20.49 -4.33 10.82
CA ASN A 106 20.56 -2.89 10.60
C ASN A 106 19.17 -2.31 10.39
N ASP A 107 19.05 -0.99 10.34
CA ASP A 107 17.76 -0.30 10.19
C ASP A 107 17.00 -0.75 8.95
N VAL A 108 17.67 -0.95 7.82
CA VAL A 108 17.04 -1.42 6.57
C VAL A 108 16.38 -2.80 6.75
N ALA A 109 17.08 -3.73 7.41
CA ALA A 109 16.55 -5.06 7.70
C ALA A 109 15.39 -4.96 8.70
N THR A 110 15.54 -4.16 9.75
CA THR A 110 14.54 -3.99 10.82
C THR A 110 13.25 -3.37 10.29
N PHE A 111 13.33 -2.37 9.40
CA PHE A 111 12.15 -1.71 8.84
C PHE A 111 11.46 -2.54 7.75
N ASN A 112 12.22 -3.21 6.89
CA ASN A 112 11.64 -3.91 5.74
C ASN A 112 11.13 -5.32 6.07
N THR A 113 11.64 -5.97 7.10
CA THR A 113 11.22 -7.34 7.45
C THR A 113 9.74 -7.42 7.84
N PRO A 114 9.17 -6.55 8.68
CA PRO A 114 7.75 -6.59 8.99
C PRO A 114 6.85 -6.46 7.75
N ALA A 115 7.18 -5.57 6.82
CA ALA A 115 6.44 -5.40 5.58
C ALA A 115 6.45 -6.69 4.73
N ARG A 116 7.59 -7.37 4.63
CA ARG A 116 7.70 -8.66 3.91
C ARG A 116 6.98 -9.81 4.61
N ILE A 117 6.96 -9.84 5.94
CA ILE A 117 6.16 -10.83 6.68
C ILE A 117 4.66 -10.57 6.44
N ARG A 118 4.20 -9.31 6.44
CA ARG A 118 2.81 -8.96 6.09
C ARG A 118 2.46 -9.42 4.67
N MET A 119 3.33 -9.20 3.70
CA MET A 119 3.14 -9.71 2.34
C MET A 119 2.97 -11.23 2.32
N ALA A 120 3.84 -11.96 3.02
CA ALA A 120 3.74 -13.43 3.09
C ALA A 120 2.43 -13.89 3.71
N VAL A 121 1.94 -13.22 4.75
CA VAL A 121 0.62 -13.49 5.38
C VAL A 121 -0.51 -13.24 4.39
N LEU A 122 -0.49 -12.10 3.67
CA LEU A 122 -1.52 -11.79 2.67
C LEU A 122 -1.60 -12.85 1.59
N TYR A 123 -0.47 -13.29 1.04
CA TYR A 123 -0.46 -14.34 0.01
C TYR A 123 -0.84 -15.73 0.56
N ALA A 124 -0.49 -16.05 1.80
CA ALA A 124 -0.95 -17.27 2.45
C ALA A 124 -2.48 -17.29 2.59
N ILE A 125 -3.08 -16.20 3.08
CA ILE A 125 -4.54 -16.06 3.20
C ILE A 125 -5.19 -16.06 1.81
N SER A 126 -4.62 -15.33 0.85
CA SER A 126 -5.10 -15.31 -0.53
C SER A 126 -5.17 -16.72 -1.13
N GLY A 127 -4.13 -17.54 -0.91
CA GLY A 127 -4.12 -18.94 -1.34
C GLY A 127 -5.21 -19.79 -0.67
N ILE A 128 -5.50 -19.56 0.62
CA ILE A 128 -6.54 -20.30 1.35
C ILE A 128 -7.94 -19.96 0.83
N VAL A 129 -8.22 -18.69 0.52
CA VAL A 129 -9.56 -18.23 0.16
C VAL A 129 -9.79 -18.13 -1.35
N GLY A 130 -8.82 -18.52 -2.17
CA GLY A 130 -8.89 -18.37 -3.62
C GLY A 130 -8.96 -16.90 -4.05
N GLY A 131 -8.15 -16.04 -3.40
CA GLY A 131 -8.20 -14.58 -3.56
C GLY A 131 -7.10 -14.00 -4.46
N ARG A 132 -7.10 -12.67 -4.55
CA ARG A 132 -6.05 -11.83 -5.14
C ARG A 132 -5.69 -10.73 -4.14
N VAL A 133 -4.41 -10.51 -3.92
CA VAL A 133 -3.90 -9.49 -2.99
C VAL A 133 -3.98 -8.12 -3.65
N ALA A 134 -4.68 -7.20 -3.01
CA ALA A 134 -4.69 -5.80 -3.41
C ALA A 134 -3.44 -5.08 -2.90
N ASN A 135 -2.70 -4.47 -3.79
CA ASN A 135 -1.68 -3.49 -3.42
C ASN A 135 -2.36 -2.17 -3.01
N THR A 136 -1.83 -1.51 -2.00
CA THR A 136 -2.36 -0.25 -1.47
C THR A 136 -1.43 0.94 -1.65
N SER A 137 -0.29 0.77 -2.34
CA SER A 137 0.63 1.87 -2.65
C SER A 137 0.01 2.85 -3.64
N ASN A 138 0.36 4.13 -3.51
CA ASN A 138 -0.02 5.18 -4.43
C ASN A 138 1.20 5.70 -5.22
N LEU A 139 0.95 6.47 -6.29
CA LEU A 139 1.99 6.96 -7.18
C LEU A 139 3.03 7.82 -6.46
N SER A 140 2.62 8.67 -5.51
CA SER A 140 3.54 9.60 -4.83
C SER A 140 4.55 8.87 -3.96
N GLU A 141 4.08 7.88 -3.19
CA GLU A 141 4.95 7.01 -2.38
C GLU A 141 5.88 6.18 -3.25
N ASP A 142 5.35 5.57 -4.30
CA ASP A 142 6.11 4.81 -5.27
C ASP A 142 7.16 5.66 -5.99
N TRP A 143 6.82 6.90 -6.37
CA TRP A 143 7.72 7.82 -7.06
C TRP A 143 9.02 8.07 -6.31
N VAL A 144 8.93 8.27 -5.01
CA VAL A 144 10.09 8.52 -4.14
C VAL A 144 10.64 7.25 -3.48
N GLY A 145 10.02 6.09 -3.76
CA GLY A 145 10.41 4.78 -3.25
C GLY A 145 10.14 4.60 -1.76
N TYR A 146 9.10 5.26 -1.25
CA TYR A 146 8.64 5.13 0.13
C TYR A 146 7.78 3.86 0.30
N ALA A 147 8.35 2.74 -0.13
CA ALA A 147 7.76 1.41 -0.08
C ALA A 147 8.85 0.33 0.01
N THR A 148 8.52 -0.81 0.58
CA THR A 148 9.40 -1.97 0.67
C THR A 148 9.16 -2.90 -0.52
N LYS A 149 10.18 -3.03 -1.39
CA LYS A 149 10.13 -3.99 -2.51
C LYS A 149 9.85 -5.40 -1.99
N PHE A 150 8.84 -6.07 -2.58
CA PHE A 150 8.37 -7.38 -2.13
C PHE A 150 7.85 -7.40 -0.68
N GLY A 151 7.38 -6.25 -0.19
CA GLY A 151 6.68 -6.09 1.06
C GLY A 151 5.33 -5.43 0.80
N ASP A 152 5.15 -4.21 1.26
CA ASP A 152 3.95 -3.39 1.03
C ASP A 152 3.76 -2.99 -0.44
N SER A 153 4.82 -2.98 -1.27
CA SER A 153 4.70 -2.79 -2.73
C SER A 153 4.21 -4.02 -3.49
N ALA A 154 3.99 -5.17 -2.83
CA ALA A 154 3.53 -6.38 -3.48
C ALA A 154 2.00 -6.42 -3.59
N GLY A 155 1.51 -7.05 -4.66
CA GLY A 155 0.09 -7.27 -4.91
C GLY A 155 -0.14 -7.94 -6.25
N ASP A 156 -1.36 -8.45 -6.46
CA ASP A 156 -1.81 -9.02 -7.74
C ASP A 156 -2.46 -7.95 -8.61
N PHE A 157 -2.98 -6.88 -8.00
CA PHE A 157 -3.55 -5.71 -8.67
C PHE A 157 -3.36 -4.47 -7.80
N SER A 158 -3.27 -3.30 -8.41
CA SER A 158 -2.92 -2.04 -7.73
C SER A 158 -3.82 -0.89 -8.17
N PRO A 159 -4.93 -0.64 -7.46
CA PRO A 159 -5.89 0.41 -7.83
C PRO A 159 -5.32 1.82 -7.78
N LEU A 160 -4.38 2.10 -6.86
CA LEU A 160 -3.89 3.46 -6.60
C LEU A 160 -2.53 3.77 -7.23
N SER A 161 -1.85 2.82 -7.88
CA SER A 161 -0.46 2.99 -8.34
C SER A 161 -0.25 4.13 -9.36
N ASN A 162 -1.31 4.56 -10.05
CA ASN A 162 -1.28 5.69 -10.97
C ASN A 162 -1.93 6.96 -10.43
N LEU A 163 -2.32 6.99 -9.17
CA LEU A 163 -2.94 8.13 -8.49
C LEU A 163 -1.98 8.72 -7.46
N THR A 164 -1.84 10.03 -7.47
CA THR A 164 -1.10 10.73 -6.42
C THR A 164 -1.86 10.68 -5.08
N VAL A 165 -1.18 11.02 -3.98
CA VAL A 165 -1.83 11.10 -2.66
C VAL A 165 -3.05 12.04 -2.70
N THR A 166 -2.91 13.23 -3.30
CA THR A 166 -4.01 14.20 -3.41
C THR A 166 -5.20 13.63 -4.17
N GLU A 167 -4.95 12.92 -5.27
CA GLU A 167 -5.98 12.27 -6.08
C GLU A 167 -6.64 11.10 -5.33
N ALA A 168 -5.86 10.27 -4.65
CA ALA A 168 -6.38 9.16 -3.84
C ALA A 168 -7.27 9.67 -2.70
N LEU A 169 -6.88 10.74 -1.99
CA LEU A 169 -7.73 11.37 -0.97
C LEU A 169 -9.05 11.89 -1.55
N ALA A 170 -9.02 12.49 -2.73
CA ALA A 170 -10.25 12.94 -3.40
C ALA A 170 -11.18 11.77 -3.73
N ILE A 171 -10.63 10.62 -4.20
CA ILE A 171 -11.38 9.38 -4.40
C ILE A 171 -12.00 8.87 -3.08
N GLY A 172 -11.23 8.89 -1.99
CA GLY A 172 -11.72 8.47 -0.67
C GLY A 172 -12.94 9.27 -0.20
N ARG A 173 -12.93 10.58 -0.45
CA ARG A 173 -14.09 11.46 -0.16
C ARG A 173 -15.29 11.16 -1.05
N GLU A 174 -15.07 10.90 -2.35
CA GLU A 174 -16.13 10.47 -3.29
C GLU A 174 -16.73 9.10 -2.97
N LEU A 175 -15.98 8.24 -2.27
CA LEU A 175 -16.48 6.97 -1.73
C LEU A 175 -17.31 7.15 -0.44
N GLY A 176 -17.40 8.37 0.10
CA GLY A 176 -18.12 8.67 1.33
C GLY A 176 -17.42 8.18 2.60
N LEU A 177 -16.13 7.92 2.54
CA LEU A 177 -15.35 7.57 3.73
C LEU A 177 -15.27 8.78 4.67
N ALA A 178 -15.45 8.54 5.97
CA ALA A 178 -15.33 9.59 6.99
C ALA A 178 -13.88 10.14 7.03
N SER A 179 -13.76 11.41 7.43
CA SER A 179 -12.46 12.11 7.49
C SER A 179 -11.42 11.39 8.33
N GLU A 180 -11.83 10.68 9.36
CA GLU A 180 -10.94 9.86 10.20
C GLU A 180 -10.20 8.76 9.43
N PHE A 181 -10.75 8.27 8.31
CA PHE A 181 -10.12 7.26 7.45
C PHE A 181 -9.36 7.88 6.26
N VAL A 182 -9.71 9.08 5.84
CA VAL A 182 -9.13 9.73 4.66
C VAL A 182 -8.08 10.76 5.05
N ASP A 183 -8.38 11.59 6.07
CA ASP A 183 -7.53 12.74 6.42
C ASP A 183 -6.58 12.43 7.61
N LYS A 184 -6.55 11.19 8.10
CA LYS A 184 -5.59 10.77 9.12
C LYS A 184 -4.17 10.95 8.59
N VAL A 185 -3.40 11.77 9.27
CA VAL A 185 -1.98 11.96 8.95
C VAL A 185 -1.25 10.64 9.19
N PRO A 186 -0.55 10.09 8.17
CA PRO A 186 0.24 8.88 8.36
C PRO A 186 1.35 9.15 9.36
N VAL A 187 1.40 8.35 10.41
CA VAL A 187 2.52 8.33 11.36
C VAL A 187 3.22 7.01 11.14
N ASP A 188 4.52 7.05 10.85
CA ASP A 188 5.27 5.81 10.82
C ASP A 188 5.27 5.21 12.22
N GLY A 189 4.93 3.92 12.33
CA GLY A 189 4.85 3.22 13.61
C GLY A 189 6.21 2.99 14.28
N LEU A 190 7.29 3.60 13.80
CA LEU A 190 8.67 3.31 14.19
C LEU A 190 9.33 4.51 14.87
N CYS A 191 9.22 5.71 14.34
CA CYS A 191 9.86 6.91 14.90
C CYS A 191 8.85 7.99 15.32
N GLY A 192 7.55 7.79 15.10
CA GLY A 192 6.51 8.76 15.45
C GLY A 192 6.49 10.02 14.57
N LYS A 193 7.28 10.03 13.48
CA LYS A 193 7.29 11.10 12.49
C LYS A 193 6.31 10.81 11.38
N THR A 194 5.83 11.86 10.73
CA THR A 194 5.02 11.74 9.53
C THR A 194 5.91 11.41 8.32
N ASP A 195 5.30 10.88 7.25
CA ASP A 195 5.99 10.62 5.99
C ASP A 195 6.61 11.89 5.44
N GLU A 196 5.89 13.03 5.47
CA GLU A 196 6.38 14.32 5.00
C GLU A 196 7.59 14.84 5.81
N GLU A 197 7.59 14.62 7.13
CA GLU A 197 8.75 14.94 7.98
C GLU A 197 9.96 14.09 7.62
N ASN A 198 9.76 12.80 7.33
CA ASN A 198 10.84 11.89 6.90
C ASN A 198 11.35 12.25 5.50
N LEU A 199 10.46 12.57 4.58
CA LEU A 199 10.79 12.99 3.21
C LEU A 199 11.40 14.40 3.19
N GLY A 200 10.95 15.30 4.09
CA GLY A 200 11.35 16.70 4.16
C GLY A 200 10.72 17.58 3.08
N PHE A 201 9.56 17.15 2.56
CA PHE A 201 8.67 17.90 1.67
C PHE A 201 7.25 17.33 1.75
N SER A 202 6.26 18.15 1.36
CA SER A 202 4.86 17.73 1.38
C SER A 202 4.47 16.95 0.13
N TYR A 203 3.48 16.08 0.28
CA TYR A 203 2.87 15.39 -0.86
C TYR A 203 2.25 16.36 -1.86
N ALA A 204 1.71 17.50 -1.42
CA ALA A 204 1.19 18.51 -2.33
C ALA A 204 2.25 19.03 -3.32
N VAL A 205 3.48 19.25 -2.86
CA VAL A 205 4.59 19.67 -3.72
C VAL A 205 5.02 18.52 -4.66
N LEU A 206 5.10 17.32 -4.14
CA LEU A 206 5.46 16.13 -4.92
C LEU A 206 4.42 15.84 -6.01
N ASP A 207 3.14 15.87 -5.68
CA ASP A 207 2.03 15.58 -6.59
C ASP A 207 1.98 16.59 -7.75
N ARG A 208 2.18 17.87 -7.44
CA ARG A 208 2.29 18.90 -8.46
C ARG A 208 3.50 18.67 -9.37
N TYR A 209 4.64 18.29 -8.79
CA TYR A 209 5.83 17.96 -9.58
C TYR A 209 5.59 16.74 -10.49
N ILE A 210 4.96 15.69 -9.99
CA ILE A 210 4.63 14.49 -10.78
C ILE A 210 3.69 14.82 -11.94
N ARG A 211 2.64 15.64 -11.70
CA ARG A 211 1.60 15.92 -12.71
C ARG A 211 1.94 17.04 -13.67
N GLU A 212 2.62 18.08 -13.21
CA GLU A 212 2.84 19.31 -13.96
C GLU A 212 4.32 19.55 -14.30
N GLY A 213 5.25 18.82 -13.69
CA GLY A 213 6.70 19.05 -13.81
C GLY A 213 7.15 20.31 -13.06
N VAL A 214 6.31 20.89 -12.19
CA VAL A 214 6.57 22.15 -11.50
C VAL A 214 7.02 21.94 -10.07
N CYS A 215 8.28 22.32 -9.80
CA CYS A 215 8.83 22.46 -8.45
C CYS A 215 9.69 23.72 -8.42
N GLU A 216 9.26 24.74 -7.68
CA GLU A 216 9.90 26.07 -7.67
C GLU A 216 11.26 26.05 -6.97
N ASP A 217 11.43 25.19 -5.95
CA ASP A 217 12.70 24.98 -5.27
C ASP A 217 13.55 23.96 -6.03
N GLY A 218 14.64 24.46 -6.65
CA GLY A 218 15.56 23.62 -7.43
C GLY A 218 16.26 22.55 -6.58
N THR A 219 16.60 22.85 -5.32
CA THR A 219 17.24 21.89 -4.41
C THR A 219 16.28 20.75 -4.06
N LEU A 220 15.02 21.09 -3.84
CA LEU A 220 13.98 20.12 -3.56
C LEU A 220 13.70 19.24 -4.79
N ARG A 221 13.63 19.83 -5.99
CA ARG A 221 13.50 19.09 -7.24
C ARG A 221 14.63 18.08 -7.42
N GLU A 222 15.88 18.48 -7.23
CA GLU A 222 17.03 17.57 -7.30
C GLU A 222 16.93 16.43 -6.28
N LYS A 223 16.44 16.70 -5.07
CA LYS A 223 16.19 15.69 -4.05
C LYS A 223 15.14 14.67 -4.50
N ILE A 224 13.99 15.14 -5.01
CA ILE A 224 12.91 14.28 -5.52
C ILE A 224 13.43 13.41 -6.68
N ASP A 225 14.11 14.00 -7.66
CA ASP A 225 14.68 13.29 -8.80
C ASP A 225 15.70 12.22 -8.38
N ARG A 226 16.52 12.51 -7.39
CA ARG A 226 17.47 11.54 -6.84
C ARG A 226 16.77 10.39 -6.15
N LEU A 227 15.74 10.66 -5.35
CA LEU A 227 14.90 9.62 -4.71
C LEU A 227 14.27 8.74 -5.78
N HIS A 228 13.65 9.34 -6.78
CA HIS A 228 13.03 8.62 -7.89
C HIS A 228 14.04 7.69 -8.60
N ARG A 229 15.15 8.22 -9.08
CA ARG A 229 16.18 7.43 -9.78
C ARG A 229 16.72 6.28 -8.93
N ASN A 230 16.99 6.53 -7.66
CA ASN A 230 17.54 5.52 -6.76
C ASN A 230 16.54 4.38 -6.47
N ASN A 231 15.25 4.65 -6.60
CA ASN A 231 14.17 3.71 -6.27
C ASN A 231 13.48 3.08 -7.50
N LEU A 232 13.86 3.47 -8.72
CA LEU A 232 13.28 2.88 -9.95
C LEU A 232 13.29 1.35 -9.97
N HIS A 233 14.32 0.72 -9.39
CA HIS A 233 14.43 -0.73 -9.30
C HIS A 233 13.29 -1.38 -8.48
N LYS A 234 12.57 -0.61 -7.67
CA LYS A 234 11.40 -1.10 -6.91
C LYS A 234 10.15 -1.18 -7.78
N LEU A 235 10.04 -0.28 -8.77
CA LEU A 235 8.88 -0.11 -9.64
C LEU A 235 8.98 -0.92 -10.94
N GLN A 236 10.19 -1.26 -11.33
CA GLN A 236 10.44 -1.97 -12.57
C GLN A 236 10.38 -3.49 -12.37
N PRO A 237 9.94 -4.24 -13.38
CA PRO A 237 10.09 -5.69 -13.40
C PRO A 237 11.53 -6.10 -13.13
N MET A 238 11.70 -7.29 -12.56
CA MET A 238 13.04 -7.83 -12.32
C MET A 238 13.80 -7.91 -13.65
N PRO A 239 15.01 -7.30 -13.75
CA PRO A 239 15.81 -7.40 -14.96
C PRO A 239 16.10 -8.88 -15.28
N ALA A 240 15.88 -9.25 -16.52
CA ALA A 240 16.18 -10.60 -17.02
C ALA A 240 17.26 -10.51 -18.10
N TYR A 241 18.11 -11.52 -18.15
CA TYR A 241 19.08 -11.66 -19.25
C TYR A 241 18.34 -11.97 -20.57
N GLU A 242 18.62 -11.19 -21.59
CA GLU A 242 18.13 -11.41 -22.95
C GLU A 242 19.25 -11.93 -23.83
N MET A 243 19.11 -13.19 -24.30
CA MET A 243 20.12 -13.83 -25.16
C MET A 243 20.26 -13.05 -26.48
N GLY A 244 21.52 -12.65 -26.79
CA GLY A 244 21.82 -11.90 -28.01
C GLY A 244 21.70 -10.37 -27.90
N LYS A 245 21.43 -9.83 -26.73
CA LYS A 245 21.49 -8.39 -26.41
C LYS A 245 22.63 -8.15 -25.40
N LEU A 246 23.87 -8.08 -25.88
CA LEU A 246 25.05 -7.57 -25.14
C LEU A 246 25.51 -6.30 -25.79
#